data_88bb1d1d80bc75b8f2015fd294b9ab03
#
_entry.id   88bb1d1d80bc75b8f2015fd294b9ab03
#
_cell.length_a   1.000
_cell.length_b   1.000
_cell.length_c   1.000
_cell.angle_alpha   90.00
_cell.angle_beta   90.00
_cell.angle_gamma   90.00
#
_symmetry.space_group_name_H-M   'P 1'
#
loop_
_entity.id
_entity.type
_entity.pdbx_description
1 polymer ?
#
loop_
_entity_poly.entity_id
_entity_poly.type
_entity_poly.pdbx_seq_one_letter_code
_entity_poly.pdbx_strand_id
1 'polypeptide(L)'
;MENFAGINLTYQSFRCYDDSGSFTTSSTYGKNLDHILDSLPHSVSENGGFYKAIGGQDSNKAYSLGMCRGDLSKGDCYRCVSSSVNDLRVKCSHWKEAVSLAVLRPCIVHYANRSFFGNLEVEPTDAAHNNESIKSDVLTKFEMAWDGLVVSLRRNASNGSSKFKYATEEAKFTESQTTYALMQCTPDLSQENCWTCLKRATETHNDCCRAKQGGFVQKPNCYFFWDLHPFYELGPDTTAALPPAHTFTK
;
A
#
# COMPACT_ATOMS: atom_id res chain seq x y z
N MET A 1 -24.52 -2.06 6.04
CA MET A 1 -23.57 -2.26 7.17
C MET A 1 -23.51 -3.78 7.37
N GLU A 2 -22.74 -4.48 6.57
CA GLU A 2 -22.63 -5.93 6.67
C GLU A 2 -21.29 -6.29 7.33
N ASN A 3 -21.41 -7.16 8.31
CA ASN A 3 -20.37 -7.65 9.20
C ASN A 3 -19.20 -8.27 8.45
N PHE A 4 -18.05 -7.65 8.52
CA PHE A 4 -16.75 -8.31 8.31
C PHE A 4 -16.43 -9.16 9.56
N ALA A 5 -17.25 -10.16 9.84
CA ALA A 5 -17.02 -11.10 10.92
C ALA A 5 -15.96 -12.11 10.47
N GLY A 6 -14.75 -11.99 10.99
CA GLY A 6 -13.68 -12.98 10.84
C GLY A 6 -12.31 -12.48 10.40
N ILE A 7 -12.15 -11.23 9.99
CA ILE A 7 -10.83 -10.65 9.74
C ILE A 7 -10.37 -10.00 11.04
N ASN A 8 -9.27 -10.48 11.59
CA ASN A 8 -8.59 -9.77 12.65
C ASN A 8 -8.10 -8.43 12.08
N LEU A 9 -8.88 -7.35 12.28
CA LEU A 9 -8.66 -5.99 11.76
C LEU A 9 -7.34 -5.33 12.23
N THR A 10 -6.49 -6.09 12.92
CA THR A 10 -5.26 -5.61 13.57
C THR A 10 -3.99 -5.91 12.79
N TYR A 11 -4.06 -6.44 11.56
CA TYR A 11 -2.85 -6.65 10.79
C TYR A 11 -2.40 -5.30 10.17
N GLN A 12 -1.66 -4.57 10.96
CA GLN A 12 -0.99 -3.35 10.57
C GLN A 12 0.50 -3.57 10.76
N SER A 13 1.24 -3.55 9.68
CA SER A 13 2.69 -3.55 9.71
C SER A 13 3.18 -2.12 9.91
N PHE A 14 4.13 -1.93 10.80
CA PHE A 14 4.79 -0.65 10.99
C PHE A 14 6.28 -0.88 11.28
N ARG A 15 7.08 0.09 10.91
CA ARG A 15 8.50 0.14 11.26
C ARG A 15 8.81 1.47 11.92
N CYS A 16 9.40 1.40 13.11
CA CYS A 16 10.05 2.54 13.76
C CYS A 16 11.55 2.45 13.48
N TYR A 17 12.17 3.52 13.06
CA TYR A 17 13.61 3.56 12.75
C TYR A 17 14.37 4.09 13.96
N ASP A 18 15.02 3.21 14.71
CA ASP A 18 15.76 3.53 15.94
C ASP A 18 17.06 4.29 15.67
N ASP A 19 17.61 4.20 14.47
CA ASP A 19 18.76 4.96 14.00
C ASP A 19 18.43 6.39 13.55
N SER A 20 17.15 6.75 13.40
CA SER A 20 16.70 8.10 12.99
C SER A 20 16.86 9.15 14.09
N GLY A 21 17.18 8.73 15.31
CA GLY A 21 17.18 9.54 16.52
C GLY A 21 15.81 9.67 17.18
N SER A 22 15.81 10.20 18.41
CA SER A 22 14.61 10.31 19.24
C SER A 22 14.17 11.76 19.42
N PHE A 23 12.92 11.95 19.87
CA PHE A 23 12.35 13.24 20.25
C PHE A 23 11.41 13.08 21.45
N THR A 24 11.09 14.20 22.09
CA THR A 24 9.98 14.28 23.05
C THR A 24 8.81 15.03 22.41
N THR A 25 7.60 14.68 22.77
CA THR A 25 6.37 15.32 22.23
C THR A 25 6.32 16.83 22.53
N SER A 26 6.94 17.28 23.64
CA SER A 26 7.04 18.69 23.99
C SER A 26 8.12 19.45 23.20
N SER A 27 9.02 18.76 22.50
CA SER A 27 10.07 19.41 21.69
C SER A 27 9.48 20.14 20.48
N THR A 28 10.25 21.08 19.92
CA THR A 28 9.85 21.78 18.69
C THR A 28 9.60 20.83 17.54
N TYR A 29 10.46 19.81 17.37
CA TYR A 29 10.26 18.77 16.35
C TYR A 29 8.95 18.00 16.61
N GLY A 30 8.70 17.56 17.85
CA GLY A 30 7.48 16.83 18.22
C GLY A 30 6.21 17.62 17.88
N LYS A 31 6.17 18.91 18.21
CA LYS A 31 5.04 19.79 17.87
C LYS A 31 4.85 19.96 16.37
N ASN A 32 5.96 20.10 15.62
CA ASN A 32 5.90 20.21 14.15
C ASN A 32 5.40 18.91 13.52
N LEU A 33 5.87 17.76 14.01
CA LEU A 33 5.40 16.45 13.56
C LEU A 33 3.91 16.25 13.85
N ASP A 34 3.47 16.55 15.08
CA ASP A 34 2.06 16.45 15.45
C ASP A 34 1.17 17.31 14.56
N HIS A 35 1.57 18.56 14.29
CA HIS A 35 0.82 19.47 13.43
C HIS A 35 0.61 18.92 12.01
N ILE A 36 1.66 18.37 11.38
CA ILE A 36 1.53 17.80 10.01
C ILE A 36 0.78 16.47 10.01
N LEU A 37 0.91 15.66 11.07
CA LEU A 37 0.18 14.39 11.18
C LEU A 37 -1.31 14.59 11.48
N ASP A 38 -1.69 15.63 12.24
CA ASP A 38 -3.10 15.97 12.50
C ASP A 38 -3.85 16.34 11.22
N SER A 39 -3.20 17.07 10.32
CA SER A 39 -3.79 17.49 9.04
C SER A 39 -3.74 16.42 7.95
N LEU A 40 -2.87 15.41 8.09
CA LEU A 40 -2.57 14.45 7.04
C LEU A 40 -3.80 13.65 6.56
N PRO A 41 -4.67 13.09 7.44
CA PRO A 41 -5.82 12.31 7.00
C PRO A 41 -6.77 13.10 6.09
N HIS A 42 -7.07 14.34 6.47
CA HIS A 42 -7.92 15.23 5.68
C HIS A 42 -7.23 15.61 4.37
N SER A 43 -5.96 16.00 4.44
CA SER A 43 -5.20 16.42 3.26
C SER A 43 -5.06 15.29 2.23
N VAL A 44 -4.77 14.05 2.67
CA VAL A 44 -4.68 12.90 1.75
C VAL A 44 -6.03 12.62 1.09
N SER A 45 -7.10 12.56 1.88
CA SER A 45 -8.44 12.23 1.36
C SER A 45 -8.99 13.26 0.38
N GLU A 46 -8.72 14.55 0.60
CA GLU A 46 -9.19 15.63 -0.28
C GLU A 46 -8.30 15.84 -1.54
N ASN A 47 -7.05 15.38 -1.51
CA ASN A 47 -6.12 15.52 -2.64
C ASN A 47 -5.99 14.24 -3.49
N GLY A 48 -7.08 13.47 -3.62
CA GLY A 48 -7.10 12.30 -4.50
C GLY A 48 -6.28 11.11 -3.96
N GLY A 49 -6.17 10.99 -2.65
CA GLY A 49 -5.53 9.85 -2.00
C GLY A 49 -4.01 9.97 -1.83
N PHE A 50 -3.42 11.15 -2.10
CA PHE A 50 -1.98 11.37 -1.90
C PHE A 50 -1.68 12.79 -1.43
N TYR A 51 -0.84 12.91 -0.40
CA TYR A 51 -0.38 14.21 0.10
C TYR A 51 0.98 14.11 0.77
N LYS A 52 1.77 15.19 0.65
CA LYS A 52 3.05 15.39 1.34
C LYS A 52 2.99 16.65 2.17
N ALA A 53 3.45 16.59 3.41
CA ALA A 53 3.51 17.74 4.31
C ALA A 53 4.92 17.96 4.86
N ILE A 54 5.25 19.21 5.08
CA ILE A 54 6.49 19.64 5.75
C ILE A 54 6.10 20.61 6.86
N GLY A 55 6.58 20.36 8.08
CA GLY A 55 6.39 21.24 9.23
C GLY A 55 7.72 21.67 9.83
N GLY A 56 7.78 22.92 10.31
CA GLY A 56 8.96 23.46 10.99
C GLY A 56 10.08 23.96 10.06
N GLN A 57 11.21 24.29 10.67
CA GLN A 57 12.39 24.85 10.01
C GLN A 57 13.67 24.18 10.53
N ASP A 58 14.73 24.25 9.75
CA ASP A 58 16.09 23.79 10.06
C ASP A 58 16.11 22.35 10.62
N SER A 59 16.79 22.11 11.71
CA SER A 59 16.90 20.80 12.39
C SER A 59 15.60 20.28 13.01
N ASN A 60 14.55 21.13 13.09
CA ASN A 60 13.24 20.79 13.59
C ASN A 60 12.21 20.52 12.49
N LYS A 61 12.65 20.39 11.22
CA LYS A 61 11.78 19.99 10.12
C LYS A 61 11.29 18.56 10.31
N ALA A 62 9.99 18.38 10.14
CA ALA A 62 9.34 17.10 10.03
C ALA A 62 8.72 16.97 8.62
N TYR A 63 8.84 15.80 8.03
CA TYR A 63 8.28 15.46 6.72
C TYR A 63 7.27 14.36 6.91
N SER A 64 6.14 14.40 6.22
CA SER A 64 5.19 13.28 6.19
C SER A 64 4.60 13.08 4.81
N LEU A 65 4.24 11.84 4.52
CA LEU A 65 3.57 11.42 3.30
C LEU A 65 2.43 10.49 3.68
N GLY A 66 1.30 10.65 3.02
CA GLY A 66 0.19 9.70 3.06
C GLY A 66 -0.25 9.31 1.67
N MET A 67 -0.54 8.02 1.47
CA MET A 67 -1.11 7.50 0.22
C MET A 67 -2.19 6.46 0.52
N CYS A 68 -3.33 6.59 -0.12
CA CYS A 68 -4.40 5.61 -0.12
C CYS A 68 -4.39 4.81 -1.42
N ARG A 69 -4.88 3.57 -1.38
CA ARG A 69 -5.16 2.80 -2.60
C ARG A 69 -6.17 3.55 -3.48
N GLY A 70 -5.92 3.55 -4.78
CA GLY A 70 -6.58 4.43 -5.72
C GLY A 70 -8.09 4.23 -5.90
N ASP A 71 -8.62 3.09 -5.47
CA ASP A 71 -10.04 2.75 -5.48
C ASP A 71 -10.79 3.09 -4.18
N LEU A 72 -10.08 3.57 -3.14
CA LEU A 72 -10.73 3.90 -1.88
C LEU A 72 -11.60 5.16 -1.99
N SER A 73 -12.77 5.12 -1.35
CA SER A 73 -13.56 6.32 -1.14
C SER A 73 -12.80 7.33 -0.27
N LYS A 74 -13.13 8.63 -0.39
CA LYS A 74 -12.56 9.66 0.49
C LYS A 74 -12.72 9.32 1.98
N GLY A 75 -13.88 8.79 2.37
CA GLY A 75 -14.16 8.40 3.74
C GLY A 75 -13.30 7.22 4.21
N ASP A 76 -13.09 6.20 3.37
CA ASP A 76 -12.22 5.06 3.69
C ASP A 76 -10.76 5.47 3.73
N CYS A 77 -10.32 6.31 2.81
CA CYS A 77 -8.99 6.89 2.79
C CYS A 77 -8.71 7.67 4.09
N TYR A 78 -9.61 8.58 4.47
CA TYR A 78 -9.49 9.33 5.73
C TYR A 78 -9.37 8.39 6.94
N ARG A 79 -10.25 7.38 7.04
CA ARG A 79 -10.22 6.42 8.15
C ARG A 79 -8.92 5.62 8.21
N CYS A 80 -8.42 5.17 7.06
CA CYS A 80 -7.16 4.43 6.98
C CYS A 80 -5.99 5.28 7.45
N VAL A 81 -5.81 6.47 6.89
CA VAL A 81 -4.71 7.37 7.24
C VAL A 81 -4.79 7.80 8.70
N SER A 82 -5.99 8.12 9.20
CA SER A 82 -6.21 8.48 10.61
C SER A 82 -5.82 7.35 11.57
N SER A 83 -6.23 6.12 11.26
CA SER A 83 -5.83 4.95 12.05
C SER A 83 -4.31 4.75 12.03
N SER A 84 -3.69 4.83 10.84
CA SER A 84 -2.23 4.68 10.69
C SER A 84 -1.45 5.75 11.45
N VAL A 85 -1.89 7.00 11.42
CA VAL A 85 -1.30 8.10 12.20
C VAL A 85 -1.38 7.80 13.70
N ASN A 86 -2.55 7.39 14.20
CA ASN A 86 -2.74 7.07 15.61
C ASN A 86 -1.85 5.89 16.05
N ASP A 87 -1.75 4.85 15.23
CA ASP A 87 -0.89 3.71 15.54
C ASP A 87 0.59 4.09 15.56
N LEU A 88 1.06 4.89 14.62
CA LEU A 88 2.44 5.38 14.63
C LEU A 88 2.75 6.23 15.85
N ARG A 89 1.83 7.08 16.29
CA ARG A 89 1.96 7.88 17.52
C ARG A 89 2.10 7.03 18.77
N VAL A 90 1.38 5.92 18.83
CA VAL A 90 1.42 4.99 19.98
C VAL A 90 2.64 4.07 19.90
N LYS A 91 2.87 3.46 18.74
CA LYS A 91 3.88 2.40 18.57
C LYS A 91 5.30 2.97 18.38
N CYS A 92 5.43 4.13 17.75
CA CYS A 92 6.69 4.78 17.43
C CYS A 92 6.82 6.17 18.11
N SER A 93 6.28 6.33 19.31
CA SER A 93 6.02 7.60 20.00
C SER A 93 7.22 8.53 20.21
N HIS A 94 8.43 8.06 20.05
CA HIS A 94 9.66 8.82 20.30
C HIS A 94 10.71 8.75 19.19
N TRP A 95 10.41 8.02 18.09
CA TRP A 95 11.32 7.91 16.95
C TRP A 95 11.04 8.97 15.89
N LYS A 96 12.09 9.57 15.34
CA LYS A 96 11.97 10.66 14.37
C LYS A 96 11.59 10.18 12.97
N GLU A 97 11.62 8.87 12.73
CA GLU A 97 11.17 8.29 11.48
C GLU A 97 10.37 7.01 11.74
N ALA A 98 9.23 6.88 11.07
CA ALA A 98 8.43 5.67 11.08
C ALA A 98 7.53 5.57 9.86
N VAL A 99 7.23 4.33 9.46
CA VAL A 99 6.30 4.02 8.37
C VAL A 99 5.24 3.03 8.85
N SER A 100 3.99 3.25 8.45
CA SER A 100 2.87 2.32 8.59
C SER A 100 2.46 1.81 7.22
N LEU A 101 2.37 0.48 7.12
CA LEU A 101 1.91 -0.26 5.96
C LEU A 101 0.60 -0.94 6.36
N ALA A 102 -0.53 -0.30 6.08
CA ALA A 102 -1.85 -0.80 6.48
C ALA A 102 -2.42 -1.70 5.39
N VAL A 103 -2.47 -3.00 5.66
CA VAL A 103 -2.73 -4.04 4.67
C VAL A 103 -4.20 -4.20 4.30
N LEU A 104 -5.09 -4.26 5.29
CA LEU A 104 -6.52 -4.54 5.06
C LEU A 104 -7.30 -3.32 4.57
N ARG A 105 -6.77 -2.13 4.82
CA ARG A 105 -7.26 -0.86 4.26
C ARG A 105 -6.05 -0.16 3.69
N PRO A 106 -5.67 -0.48 2.46
CA PRO A 106 -4.34 -0.18 2.00
C PRO A 106 -4.11 1.33 1.90
N CYS A 107 -3.39 1.83 2.88
CA CYS A 107 -2.78 3.14 2.87
C CYS A 107 -1.37 3.05 3.45
N ILE A 108 -0.55 3.99 3.08
CA ILE A 108 0.80 4.18 3.58
C ILE A 108 0.84 5.50 4.31
N VAL A 109 1.43 5.53 5.50
CA VAL A 109 1.81 6.77 6.21
C VAL A 109 3.28 6.65 6.56
N HIS A 110 4.07 7.61 6.14
CA HIS A 110 5.48 7.70 6.45
C HIS A 110 5.80 9.10 6.97
N TYR A 111 6.58 9.20 8.06
CA TYR A 111 7.15 10.46 8.50
C TYR A 111 8.65 10.31 8.82
N ALA A 112 9.41 11.39 8.67
CA ALA A 112 10.84 11.44 8.94
C ALA A 112 11.33 12.85 9.29
N ASN A 113 12.55 12.92 9.87
CA ASN A 113 13.28 14.17 10.07
C ASN A 113 14.17 14.53 8.87
N ARG A 114 14.13 13.74 7.81
CA ARG A 114 14.83 13.93 6.53
C ARG A 114 13.83 14.02 5.39
N SER A 115 14.21 14.66 4.28
CA SER A 115 13.42 14.61 3.07
C SER A 115 13.61 13.25 2.38
N PHE A 116 12.52 12.53 2.22
CA PHE A 116 12.47 11.24 1.51
C PHE A 116 11.58 11.29 0.27
N PHE A 117 10.99 12.44 -0.03
CA PHE A 117 10.06 12.61 -1.14
C PHE A 117 10.73 12.35 -2.49
N GLY A 118 10.11 11.50 -3.29
CA GLY A 118 10.60 11.09 -4.60
C GLY A 118 11.78 10.10 -4.57
N ASN A 119 12.28 9.76 -3.39
CA ASN A 119 13.33 8.75 -3.23
C ASN A 119 12.71 7.36 -3.20
N LEU A 120 13.37 6.42 -3.86
CA LEU A 120 12.96 5.02 -3.84
C LEU A 120 13.40 4.35 -2.53
N GLU A 121 12.42 3.91 -1.76
CA GLU A 121 12.61 3.08 -0.56
C GLU A 121 11.83 1.77 -0.74
N VAL A 122 12.53 0.65 -0.70
CA VAL A 122 11.96 -0.68 -0.94
C VAL A 122 11.88 -1.54 0.33
N GLU A 123 12.42 -1.05 1.43
CA GLU A 123 12.32 -1.68 2.74
C GLU A 123 11.75 -0.69 3.77
N PRO A 124 10.97 -1.15 4.74
CA PRO A 124 10.61 -2.55 4.99
C PRO A 124 9.67 -3.12 3.94
N THR A 125 9.71 -4.43 3.77
CA THR A 125 8.74 -5.16 2.94
C THR A 125 7.77 -5.92 3.84
N ASP A 126 6.48 -5.81 3.57
CA ASP A 126 5.45 -6.66 4.14
C ASP A 126 4.77 -7.47 3.05
N ALA A 127 4.61 -8.77 3.27
CA ALA A 127 4.01 -9.68 2.31
C ALA A 127 3.22 -10.78 3.02
N ALA A 128 2.05 -11.08 2.50
CA ALA A 128 1.27 -12.23 2.95
C ALA A 128 0.41 -12.77 1.81
N HIS A 129 -0.07 -13.99 2.01
CA HIS A 129 -0.92 -14.69 1.03
C HIS A 129 -2.02 -15.47 1.76
N ASN A 130 -3.10 -15.81 1.05
CA ASN A 130 -4.08 -16.76 1.54
C ASN A 130 -3.49 -18.19 1.57
N ASN A 131 -4.15 -19.10 2.29
CA ASN A 131 -3.67 -20.48 2.41
C ASN A 131 -3.86 -21.31 1.14
N GLU A 132 -4.75 -20.87 0.25
CA GLU A 132 -5.14 -21.62 -0.92
C GLU A 132 -4.15 -21.43 -2.07
N SER A 133 -3.86 -22.53 -2.77
CA SER A 133 -2.98 -22.53 -3.94
C SER A 133 -3.77 -22.78 -5.22
N ILE A 134 -3.25 -22.30 -6.34
CA ILE A 134 -3.74 -22.66 -7.68
C ILE A 134 -3.61 -24.17 -7.86
N LYS A 135 -4.67 -24.81 -8.33
CA LYS A 135 -4.67 -26.26 -8.56
C LYS A 135 -3.66 -26.65 -9.62
N SER A 136 -3.02 -27.81 -9.43
CA SER A 136 -1.94 -28.27 -10.31
C SER A 136 -2.37 -28.51 -11.76
N ASP A 137 -3.62 -28.88 -12.00
CA ASP A 137 -4.19 -29.13 -13.32
C ASP A 137 -4.37 -27.87 -14.18
N VAL A 138 -4.40 -26.69 -13.55
CA VAL A 138 -4.53 -25.39 -14.23
C VAL A 138 -3.32 -24.47 -14.02
N LEU A 139 -2.31 -24.91 -13.25
CA LEU A 139 -1.17 -24.08 -12.86
C LEU A 139 -0.42 -23.49 -14.06
N THR A 140 -0.11 -24.30 -15.07
CA THR A 140 0.59 -23.80 -16.27
C THR A 140 -0.20 -22.72 -17.00
N LYS A 141 -1.53 -22.87 -17.10
CA LYS A 141 -2.38 -21.84 -17.72
C LYS A 141 -2.40 -20.57 -16.90
N PHE A 142 -2.46 -20.71 -15.57
CA PHE A 142 -2.37 -19.57 -14.65
C PHE A 142 -1.04 -18.83 -14.82
N GLU A 143 0.10 -19.54 -14.78
CA GLU A 143 1.43 -18.92 -14.90
C GLU A 143 1.60 -18.16 -16.23
N MET A 144 1.14 -18.71 -17.35
CA MET A 144 1.17 -18.03 -18.65
C MET A 144 0.35 -16.73 -18.65
N ALA A 145 -0.86 -16.76 -18.08
CA ALA A 145 -1.72 -15.59 -17.97
C ALA A 145 -1.13 -14.56 -17.00
N TRP A 146 -0.58 -15.02 -15.86
CA TRP A 146 0.04 -14.24 -14.83
C TRP A 146 1.23 -13.44 -15.31
N ASP A 147 2.15 -14.05 -16.05
CA ASP A 147 3.36 -13.38 -16.55
C ASP A 147 3.01 -12.19 -17.45
N GLY A 148 2.04 -12.36 -18.34
CA GLY A 148 1.53 -11.28 -19.18
C GLY A 148 0.87 -10.16 -18.37
N LEU A 149 -0.01 -10.54 -17.42
CA LEU A 149 -0.71 -9.63 -16.53
C LEU A 149 0.26 -8.74 -15.74
N VAL A 150 1.23 -9.35 -15.05
CA VAL A 150 2.18 -8.63 -14.18
C VAL A 150 3.06 -7.65 -14.97
N VAL A 151 3.50 -8.02 -16.17
CA VAL A 151 4.32 -7.12 -17.02
C VAL A 151 3.51 -5.92 -17.48
N SER A 152 2.28 -6.15 -17.95
CA SER A 152 1.37 -5.09 -18.41
C SER A 152 0.99 -4.16 -17.27
N LEU A 153 0.54 -4.73 -16.17
CA LEU A 153 0.09 -4.00 -14.97
C LEU A 153 1.21 -3.09 -14.41
N ARG A 154 2.44 -3.59 -14.29
CA ARG A 154 3.60 -2.81 -13.86
C ARG A 154 3.89 -1.65 -14.80
N ARG A 155 3.80 -1.87 -16.12
CA ARG A 155 3.97 -0.82 -17.13
C ARG A 155 2.92 0.26 -16.96
N ASN A 156 1.66 -0.12 -16.84
CA ASN A 156 0.54 0.80 -16.75
C ASN A 156 0.60 1.63 -15.47
N ALA A 157 0.88 1.01 -14.33
CA ALA A 157 1.04 1.72 -13.06
C ALA A 157 2.23 2.70 -13.09
N SER A 158 3.41 2.28 -13.60
CA SER A 158 4.60 3.13 -13.63
C SER A 158 4.50 4.29 -14.61
N ASN A 159 3.73 4.15 -15.70
CA ASN A 159 3.46 5.21 -16.67
C ASN A 159 2.42 6.24 -16.18
N GLY A 160 1.86 6.04 -14.98
CA GLY A 160 0.92 6.97 -14.39
C GLY A 160 1.48 8.38 -14.18
N SER A 161 0.60 9.33 -13.94
CA SER A 161 0.97 10.73 -13.75
C SER A 161 1.64 10.98 -12.40
N SER A 162 2.16 12.20 -12.22
CA SER A 162 2.66 12.69 -10.91
C SER A 162 1.55 12.87 -9.85
N LYS A 163 0.30 12.62 -10.22
CA LYS A 163 -0.84 12.64 -9.29
C LYS A 163 -1.39 11.24 -9.02
N PHE A 164 -1.17 10.30 -9.95
CA PHE A 164 -1.78 8.99 -9.86
C PHE A 164 -0.96 7.93 -10.62
N LYS A 165 -0.38 6.98 -9.89
CA LYS A 165 0.42 5.87 -10.41
C LYS A 165 -0.22 4.54 -10.00
N TYR A 166 -1.38 4.23 -10.55
CA TYR A 166 -2.26 3.14 -10.17
C TYR A 166 -2.74 2.42 -11.43
N ALA A 167 -2.81 1.13 -11.38
CA ALA A 167 -3.42 0.31 -12.42
C ALA A 167 -4.04 -0.95 -11.82
N THR A 168 -5.10 -1.43 -12.46
CA THR A 168 -5.73 -2.72 -12.23
C THR A 168 -5.81 -3.47 -13.55
N GLU A 169 -5.63 -4.76 -13.50
CA GLU A 169 -5.81 -5.65 -14.65
C GLU A 169 -6.35 -7.00 -14.19
N GLU A 170 -6.95 -7.72 -15.13
CA GLU A 170 -7.42 -9.07 -14.94
C GLU A 170 -6.96 -9.97 -16.07
N ALA A 171 -6.76 -11.25 -15.79
CA ALA A 171 -6.44 -12.25 -16.80
C ALA A 171 -7.22 -13.55 -16.58
N LYS A 172 -7.98 -13.94 -17.58
CA LYS A 172 -8.69 -15.22 -17.59
C LYS A 172 -7.70 -16.32 -17.93
N PHE A 173 -7.63 -17.37 -17.11
CA PHE A 173 -6.75 -18.52 -17.35
C PHE A 173 -7.49 -19.85 -17.53
N THR A 174 -8.79 -19.89 -17.18
CA THR A 174 -9.71 -20.97 -17.59
C THR A 174 -11.06 -20.34 -17.97
N GLU A 175 -12.02 -21.16 -18.46
CA GLU A 175 -13.35 -20.68 -18.79
C GLU A 175 -14.09 -20.04 -17.60
N SER A 176 -13.78 -20.52 -16.37
CA SER A 176 -14.47 -20.11 -15.14
C SER A 176 -13.58 -19.38 -14.13
N GLN A 177 -12.28 -19.18 -14.42
CA GLN A 177 -11.35 -18.60 -13.47
C GLN A 177 -10.59 -17.43 -14.07
N THR A 178 -10.59 -16.34 -13.33
CA THR A 178 -9.90 -15.09 -13.64
C THR A 178 -9.03 -14.69 -12.44
N THR A 179 -7.85 -14.18 -12.67
CA THR A 179 -7.03 -13.53 -11.66
C THR A 179 -7.14 -12.04 -11.82
N TYR A 180 -7.27 -11.33 -10.70
CA TYR A 180 -7.35 -9.88 -10.60
C TYR A 180 -6.10 -9.36 -9.92
N ALA A 181 -5.55 -8.28 -10.39
CA ALA A 181 -4.36 -7.70 -9.78
C ALA A 181 -4.39 -6.17 -9.82
N LEU A 182 -3.67 -5.58 -8.86
CA LEU A 182 -3.56 -4.15 -8.67
C LEU A 182 -2.12 -3.79 -8.32
N MET A 183 -1.58 -2.77 -8.97
CA MET A 183 -0.29 -2.17 -8.63
C MET A 183 -0.43 -0.66 -8.47
N GLN A 184 0.28 -0.13 -7.48
CA GLN A 184 0.32 1.33 -7.25
C GLN A 184 1.67 1.75 -6.68
N CYS A 185 2.12 2.95 -7.05
CA CYS A 185 3.26 3.62 -6.43
C CYS A 185 2.84 4.95 -5.82
N THR A 186 3.66 5.45 -4.87
CA THR A 186 3.55 6.85 -4.44
C THR A 186 3.77 7.74 -5.67
N PRO A 187 2.85 8.69 -5.94
CA PRO A 187 2.88 9.49 -7.17
C PRO A 187 4.12 10.36 -7.35
N ASP A 188 4.83 10.67 -6.27
CA ASP A 188 6.05 11.48 -6.30
C ASP A 188 7.30 10.75 -6.82
N LEU A 189 7.26 9.43 -6.94
CA LEU A 189 8.33 8.69 -7.61
C LEU A 189 8.43 9.04 -9.09
N SER A 190 9.63 8.97 -9.65
CA SER A 190 9.81 8.92 -11.10
C SER A 190 9.19 7.64 -11.69
N GLN A 191 8.98 7.62 -13.00
CA GLN A 191 8.52 6.40 -13.70
C GLN A 191 9.47 5.22 -13.46
N GLU A 192 10.77 5.46 -13.56
CA GLU A 192 11.83 4.46 -13.38
C GLU A 192 11.85 3.91 -11.95
N ASN A 193 11.73 4.79 -10.93
CA ASN A 193 11.69 4.39 -9.54
C ASN A 193 10.41 3.60 -9.21
N CYS A 194 9.25 4.00 -9.76
CA CYS A 194 8.02 3.23 -9.63
C CYS A 194 8.15 1.85 -10.29
N TRP A 195 8.66 1.77 -11.52
CA TRP A 195 8.94 0.50 -12.19
C TRP A 195 9.84 -0.41 -11.33
N THR A 196 10.91 0.16 -10.77
CA THR A 196 11.86 -0.57 -9.93
C THR A 196 11.20 -1.05 -8.64
N CYS A 197 10.40 -0.22 -7.96
CA CYS A 197 9.64 -0.63 -6.77
C CYS A 197 8.72 -1.80 -7.05
N LEU A 198 7.92 -1.71 -8.10
CA LEU A 198 6.98 -2.77 -8.51
C LEU A 198 7.69 -4.04 -8.98
N LYS A 199 8.87 -3.91 -9.62
CA LYS A 199 9.73 -5.05 -9.94
C LYS A 199 10.16 -5.77 -8.66
N ARG A 200 10.64 -5.05 -7.64
CA ARG A 200 11.00 -5.63 -6.34
C ARG A 200 9.81 -6.26 -5.63
N ALA A 201 8.62 -5.68 -5.74
CA ALA A 201 7.41 -6.29 -5.18
C ALA A 201 7.06 -7.61 -5.88
N THR A 202 7.22 -7.71 -7.21
CA THR A 202 7.00 -8.96 -7.95
C THR A 202 8.06 -10.01 -7.67
N GLU A 203 9.33 -9.62 -7.45
CA GLU A 203 10.39 -10.55 -6.99
C GLU A 203 10.01 -11.13 -5.61
N THR A 204 9.60 -10.31 -4.66
CA THR A 204 9.11 -10.79 -3.35
C THR A 204 7.92 -11.74 -3.51
N HIS A 205 6.94 -11.43 -4.39
CA HIS A 205 5.84 -12.36 -4.68
C HIS A 205 6.34 -13.73 -5.16
N ASN A 206 7.32 -13.75 -6.06
CA ASN A 206 7.86 -15.01 -6.59
C ASN A 206 8.54 -15.86 -5.50
N ASP A 207 9.16 -15.21 -4.53
CA ASP A 207 9.87 -15.87 -3.43
C ASP A 207 8.93 -16.40 -2.34
N CYS A 208 7.88 -15.63 -1.98
CA CYS A 208 6.98 -16.00 -0.87
C CYS A 208 5.70 -16.71 -1.28
N CYS A 209 5.16 -16.33 -2.45
CA CYS A 209 3.71 -16.41 -2.66
C CYS A 209 3.32 -16.97 -4.02
N ARG A 210 4.28 -17.52 -4.77
CA ARG A 210 4.06 -18.11 -6.09
C ARG A 210 2.95 -19.14 -6.05
N ALA A 211 2.06 -19.08 -7.04
CA ALA A 211 0.88 -19.96 -7.17
C ALA A 211 -0.12 -19.88 -6.00
N LYS A 212 -0.08 -18.84 -5.19
CA LYS A 212 -1.14 -18.57 -4.22
C LYS A 212 -2.31 -17.84 -4.88
N GLN A 213 -3.53 -18.19 -4.47
CA GLN A 213 -4.74 -17.64 -5.09
C GLN A 213 -4.91 -16.15 -4.84
N GLY A 214 -4.41 -15.63 -3.70
CA GLY A 214 -4.48 -14.22 -3.36
C GLY A 214 -3.44 -13.81 -2.33
N GLY A 215 -3.10 -12.52 -2.32
CA GLY A 215 -2.14 -11.97 -1.39
C GLY A 215 -1.76 -10.53 -1.73
N PHE A 216 -0.70 -10.08 -1.06
CA PHE A 216 -0.14 -8.75 -1.29
C PHE A 216 1.36 -8.72 -1.03
N VAL A 217 2.02 -7.75 -1.63
CA VAL A 217 3.35 -7.27 -1.26
C VAL A 217 3.28 -5.76 -1.14
N GLN A 218 3.68 -5.22 0.01
CA GLN A 218 3.68 -3.79 0.29
C GLN A 218 5.06 -3.32 0.70
N LYS A 219 5.45 -2.16 0.18
CA LYS A 219 6.71 -1.47 0.43
C LYS A 219 6.41 0.01 0.72
N PRO A 220 7.36 0.79 1.26
CA PRO A 220 7.10 2.21 1.57
C PRO A 220 6.60 3.05 0.39
N ASN A 221 7.00 2.71 -0.83
CA ASN A 221 6.65 3.47 -2.03
C ASN A 221 5.71 2.76 -3.00
N CYS A 222 5.40 1.49 -2.81
CA CYS A 222 4.51 0.78 -3.72
C CYS A 222 3.86 -0.44 -3.09
N TYR A 223 2.79 -0.90 -3.73
CA TYR A 223 2.19 -2.17 -3.38
C TYR A 223 1.67 -2.91 -4.60
N PHE A 224 1.56 -4.23 -4.43
CA PHE A 224 1.06 -5.19 -5.37
C PHE A 224 0.07 -6.11 -4.65
N PHE A 225 -1.16 -6.20 -5.14
CA PHE A 225 -2.23 -7.06 -4.65
C PHE A 225 -2.73 -7.96 -5.76
N TRP A 226 -3.15 -9.18 -5.40
CA TRP A 226 -3.80 -10.12 -6.35
C TRP A 226 -4.80 -10.99 -5.62
N ASP A 227 -5.83 -11.46 -6.34
CA ASP A 227 -6.81 -12.44 -5.87
C ASP A 227 -7.50 -13.11 -7.08
N LEU A 228 -8.15 -14.26 -6.86
CA LEU A 228 -9.06 -14.87 -7.83
C LEU A 228 -10.46 -14.26 -7.83
N HIS A 229 -10.73 -13.34 -6.91
CA HIS A 229 -11.99 -12.61 -6.83
C HIS A 229 -11.73 -11.12 -7.02
N PRO A 230 -12.66 -10.36 -7.62
CA PRO A 230 -12.56 -8.91 -7.69
C PRO A 230 -12.48 -8.30 -6.28
N PHE A 231 -11.48 -7.46 -6.00
CA PHE A 231 -11.26 -6.82 -4.71
C PHE A 231 -11.12 -5.29 -4.82
N TYR A 232 -11.28 -4.76 -6.01
CA TYR A 232 -11.35 -3.34 -6.32
C TYR A 232 -12.65 -3.04 -7.07
N GLU A 233 -13.11 -1.79 -7.03
CA GLU A 233 -14.28 -1.39 -7.79
C GLU A 233 -13.96 -1.51 -9.29
N LEU A 234 -14.60 -2.47 -9.94
CA LEU A 234 -14.66 -2.55 -11.39
C LEU A 234 -15.56 -1.39 -11.84
N GLY A 235 -15.12 -0.63 -12.86
CA GLY A 235 -15.87 0.52 -13.35
C GLY A 235 -17.37 0.23 -13.61
N PRO A 236 -18.21 1.23 -13.91
CA PRO A 236 -19.68 1.14 -13.84
C PRO A 236 -20.35 0.04 -14.68
N ASP A 237 -19.60 -0.70 -15.49
CA ASP A 237 -20.12 -1.80 -16.33
C ASP A 237 -19.96 -3.20 -15.72
N THR A 238 -19.40 -3.34 -14.51
CA THR A 238 -19.16 -4.67 -13.90
C THR A 238 -19.85 -4.78 -12.55
N THR A 239 -21.02 -5.39 -12.51
CA THR A 239 -21.71 -5.83 -11.29
C THR A 239 -21.05 -7.14 -10.78
N ALA A 240 -19.96 -7.04 -10.02
CA ALA A 240 -19.39 -8.18 -9.31
C ALA A 240 -19.69 -8.08 -7.81
N ALA A 241 -20.18 -9.17 -7.23
CA ALA A 241 -20.37 -9.28 -5.78
C ALA A 241 -19.02 -9.25 -5.07
N LEU A 242 -18.92 -8.50 -3.96
CA LEU A 242 -17.74 -8.48 -3.11
C LEU A 242 -17.35 -9.89 -2.65
N PRO A 243 -16.07 -10.27 -2.72
CA PRO A 243 -15.60 -11.58 -2.33
C PRO A 243 -15.71 -11.81 -0.81
N PRO A 244 -15.83 -13.08 -0.36
CA PRO A 244 -15.71 -13.41 1.04
C PRO A 244 -14.32 -13.04 1.57
N ALA A 245 -14.28 -12.64 2.84
CA ALA A 245 -13.05 -12.24 3.51
C ALA A 245 -12.05 -13.41 3.57
N HIS A 246 -10.84 -13.19 3.06
CA HIS A 246 -9.75 -14.17 3.12
C HIS A 246 -8.88 -13.96 4.37
N THR A 247 -8.44 -15.09 4.96
CA THR A 247 -7.43 -15.10 6.02
C THR A 247 -6.04 -15.18 5.38
N PHE A 248 -5.18 -14.19 5.64
CA PHE A 248 -3.80 -14.20 5.16
C PHE A 248 -2.86 -14.79 6.20
N THR A 249 -1.85 -15.54 5.75
CA THR A 249 -0.74 -16.05 6.57
C THR A 249 0.58 -15.43 6.11
N LYS A 250 1.46 -15.17 7.08
CA LYS A 250 2.85 -14.76 6.82
C LYS A 250 3.71 -15.94 6.47
#